data_33cf923aa7741b7fd110b7046929bae4
#
_entry.id   33cf923aa7741b7fd110b7046929bae4
#
_cell.length_a   1.000
_cell.length_b   1.000
_cell.length_c   1.000
_cell.angle_alpha   90.00
_cell.angle_beta   90.00
_cell.angle_gamma   90.00
#
_symmetry.space_group_name_H-M   'P 1'
#
loop_
_entity.id
_entity.type
_entity.pdbx_description
1 polymer ?
#
loop_
_entity_poly.entity_id
_entity_poly.type
_entity_poly.pdbx_seq_one_letter_code
_entity_poly.pdbx_strand_id
1 'polypeptide(L)'
;EPIVQFVVAPEDIFDGDIPNDDSVLAEFDTLNLFETDRQSGFDRIETGSRVTIGGRYQRIFNDGFSFKAAAGRVFRIEDITDFSPNSGLVDDESSYVASLDVSYRDWAEVRSSWRFSDDLGIERADILATASYDPFNVYASYFFVEKDAAIASPVNRSELTLGGGVQLDRNWSVSANARRDLIADRFVTAGAVLSYVNECAGFDVYAKRRFTESVSAPEATTFGLRVRLFGAGGGDQ
;
A
#
# COMPACT_ATOMS: atom_id res chain seq x y z
N GLU A 1 9.86 3.04 -21.95
CA GLU A 1 8.67 2.85 -22.79
C GLU A 1 7.73 4.02 -22.53
N PRO A 2 7.62 5.01 -23.43
CA PRO A 2 6.55 6.00 -23.39
C PRO A 2 5.23 5.37 -23.83
N ILE A 3 4.13 5.75 -23.22
CA ILE A 3 2.80 5.20 -23.50
C ILE A 3 1.82 6.37 -23.60
N VAL A 4 1.00 6.36 -24.65
CA VAL A 4 -0.16 7.24 -24.80
C VAL A 4 -1.37 6.36 -25.12
N GLN A 5 -2.42 6.53 -24.34
CA GLN A 5 -3.67 5.78 -24.50
C GLN A 5 -4.82 6.76 -24.71
N PHE A 6 -5.68 6.45 -25.66
CA PHE A 6 -6.93 7.16 -25.92
C PHE A 6 -8.09 6.22 -25.58
N VAL A 7 -8.99 6.69 -24.75
CA VAL A 7 -10.23 5.99 -24.42
C VAL A 7 -11.38 6.90 -24.86
N VAL A 8 -12.34 6.35 -25.58
CA VAL A 8 -13.59 7.03 -25.96
C VAL A 8 -14.74 6.25 -25.36
N ALA A 9 -15.45 6.89 -24.46
CA ALA A 9 -16.61 6.32 -23.78
C ALA A 9 -17.73 7.38 -23.73
N PRO A 10 -19.01 6.97 -23.65
CA PRO A 10 -20.13 7.89 -23.46
C PRO A 10 -19.98 8.69 -22.16
N GLU A 11 -20.52 9.91 -22.13
CA GLU A 11 -20.47 10.78 -20.95
C GLU A 11 -21.39 10.29 -19.82
N ASP A 12 -22.56 9.77 -20.16
CA ASP A 12 -23.58 9.37 -19.20
C ASP A 12 -24.21 8.04 -19.65
N ILE A 13 -23.91 6.98 -18.92
CA ILE A 13 -24.48 5.65 -19.15
C ILE A 13 -25.38 5.23 -18.00
N PHE A 14 -25.33 5.96 -16.87
CA PHE A 14 -26.05 5.59 -15.66
C PHE A 14 -27.28 6.46 -15.46
N ASP A 15 -28.43 5.81 -15.42
CA ASP A 15 -29.64 6.40 -14.88
C ASP A 15 -29.43 6.62 -13.36
N GLY A 16 -29.59 7.85 -12.86
CA GLY A 16 -29.38 8.21 -11.46
C GLY A 16 -30.20 7.41 -10.44
N ASP A 17 -31.10 6.57 -10.92
CA ASP A 17 -31.93 5.70 -10.11
C ASP A 17 -31.27 4.36 -9.71
N ILE A 18 -30.09 4.02 -10.26
CA ILE A 18 -29.38 2.81 -9.89
C ILE A 18 -28.44 3.12 -8.72
N PRO A 19 -28.71 2.57 -7.51
CA PRO A 19 -27.80 2.74 -6.37
C PRO A 19 -26.46 2.11 -6.66
N ASN A 20 -25.38 2.75 -6.23
CA ASN A 20 -24.05 2.16 -6.23
C ASN A 20 -23.79 1.53 -4.86
N ASP A 21 -23.84 0.21 -4.78
CA ASP A 21 -23.54 -0.57 -3.58
C ASP A 21 -22.04 -0.89 -3.46
N ASP A 22 -21.27 -0.59 -4.50
CA ASP A 22 -19.83 -0.80 -4.54
C ASP A 22 -19.04 0.33 -3.84
N SER A 23 -17.77 0.10 -3.60
CA SER A 23 -16.89 1.12 -3.02
C SER A 23 -16.66 2.27 -4.01
N VAL A 24 -16.91 3.50 -3.57
CA VAL A 24 -16.56 4.72 -4.34
C VAL A 24 -15.08 5.12 -4.21
N LEU A 25 -14.29 4.33 -3.49
CA LEU A 25 -12.88 4.59 -3.27
C LEU A 25 -12.04 4.03 -4.42
N ALA A 26 -11.77 4.85 -5.42
CA ALA A 26 -10.75 4.56 -6.40
C ALA A 26 -9.39 5.02 -5.88
N GLU A 27 -8.43 4.11 -5.74
CA GLU A 27 -7.04 4.46 -5.46
C GLU A 27 -6.31 4.64 -6.79
N PHE A 28 -5.99 5.88 -7.14
CA PHE A 28 -5.26 6.19 -8.37
C PHE A 28 -3.76 6.12 -8.16
N ASP A 29 -3.10 5.24 -8.92
CA ASP A 29 -1.65 5.04 -8.90
C ASP A 29 -1.12 4.60 -10.28
N THR A 30 0.16 4.22 -10.35
CA THR A 30 0.78 3.78 -11.60
C THR A 30 0.34 2.39 -12.06
N LEU A 31 -0.32 1.60 -11.21
CA LEU A 31 -0.80 0.25 -11.57
C LEU A 31 -2.05 0.34 -12.42
N ASN A 32 -2.94 1.27 -12.07
CA ASN A 32 -4.19 1.49 -12.81
C ASN A 32 -4.17 2.69 -13.76
N LEU A 33 -3.01 3.34 -13.94
CA LEU A 33 -2.86 4.50 -14.82
C LEU A 33 -3.38 4.26 -16.24
N PHE A 34 -3.15 3.08 -16.78
CA PHE A 34 -3.55 2.70 -18.16
C PHE A 34 -4.73 1.72 -18.19
N GLU A 35 -5.44 1.56 -17.09
CA GLU A 35 -6.68 0.79 -17.10
C GLU A 35 -7.80 1.56 -17.80
N THR A 36 -8.66 0.83 -18.49
CA THR A 36 -9.81 1.41 -19.21
C THR A 36 -10.97 1.70 -18.29
N ASP A 37 -10.97 1.12 -17.09
CA ASP A 37 -11.95 1.32 -16.05
C ASP A 37 -11.25 1.30 -14.69
N ARG A 38 -11.39 2.38 -13.93
CA ARG A 38 -10.82 2.54 -12.59
C ARG A 38 -11.88 2.53 -11.50
N GLN A 39 -13.16 2.39 -11.87
CA GLN A 39 -14.21 2.21 -10.89
C GLN A 39 -14.06 0.86 -10.19
N SER A 40 -14.32 0.83 -8.90
CA SER A 40 -14.31 -0.41 -8.14
C SER A 40 -15.69 -1.07 -8.21
N GLY A 41 -15.71 -2.39 -8.47
CA GLY A 41 -16.92 -3.18 -8.49
C GLY A 41 -17.54 -3.37 -9.88
N PHE A 42 -18.85 -3.62 -9.93
CA PHE A 42 -19.60 -3.94 -11.15
C PHE A 42 -20.73 -2.98 -11.44
N ASP A 43 -21.10 -2.13 -10.46
CA ASP A 43 -22.27 -1.26 -10.58
C ASP A 43 -21.99 -0.02 -11.41
N ARG A 44 -20.73 0.38 -11.51
CA ARG A 44 -20.28 1.53 -12.30
C ARG A 44 -19.05 1.22 -13.11
N ILE A 45 -18.92 1.88 -14.25
CA ILE A 45 -17.74 1.92 -15.10
C ILE A 45 -17.31 3.36 -15.31
N GLU A 46 -16.03 3.58 -15.54
CA GLU A 46 -15.49 4.92 -15.80
C GLU A 46 -15.97 5.43 -17.16
N THR A 47 -16.74 6.51 -17.15
CA THR A 47 -17.32 7.14 -18.34
C THR A 47 -16.44 8.27 -18.88
N GLY A 48 -16.84 8.86 -20.02
CA GLY A 48 -16.17 10.00 -20.66
C GLY A 48 -14.89 9.69 -21.40
N SER A 49 -14.60 10.51 -22.38
CA SER A 49 -13.41 10.39 -23.24
C SER A 49 -12.17 10.96 -22.55
N ARG A 50 -11.03 10.30 -22.70
CA ARG A 50 -9.80 10.69 -22.02
C ARG A 50 -8.53 10.27 -22.75
N VAL A 51 -7.46 10.98 -22.42
CA VAL A 51 -6.09 10.69 -22.88
C VAL A 51 -5.22 10.42 -21.67
N THR A 52 -4.56 9.28 -21.63
CA THR A 52 -3.56 8.96 -20.61
C THR A 52 -2.17 9.07 -21.20
N ILE A 53 -1.29 9.83 -20.54
CA ILE A 53 0.10 9.99 -20.95
C ILE A 53 0.99 9.53 -19.80
N GLY A 54 1.96 8.68 -20.10
CA GLY A 54 2.91 8.21 -19.11
C GLY A 54 4.04 7.42 -19.70
N GLY A 55 4.82 6.81 -18.84
CA GLY A 55 5.94 5.99 -19.25
C GLY A 55 6.43 5.06 -18.16
N ARG A 56 7.11 4.00 -18.60
CA ARG A 56 7.78 3.03 -17.75
C ARG A 56 9.24 2.91 -18.15
N TYR A 57 10.11 2.85 -17.18
CA TYR A 57 11.52 2.60 -17.37
C TYR A 57 11.95 1.44 -16.46
N GLN A 58 12.68 0.48 -17.03
CA GLN A 58 13.27 -0.61 -16.27
C GLN A 58 14.71 -0.83 -16.72
N ARG A 59 15.59 -1.02 -15.76
CA ARG A 59 16.97 -1.39 -16.02
C ARG A 59 17.44 -2.41 -14.98
N ILE A 60 18.09 -3.46 -15.46
CA ILE A 60 18.74 -4.49 -14.65
C ILE A 60 20.22 -4.42 -14.96
N PHE A 61 21.05 -4.33 -13.93
CA PHE A 61 22.49 -4.25 -14.02
C PHE A 61 23.12 -5.60 -13.69
N ASN A 62 24.30 -5.85 -14.23
CA ASN A 62 24.99 -7.14 -14.06
C ASN A 62 25.48 -7.40 -12.62
N ASP A 63 25.57 -6.38 -11.78
CA ASP A 63 25.96 -6.47 -10.36
C ASP A 63 24.79 -6.87 -9.44
N GLY A 64 23.61 -7.06 -10.00
CA GLY A 64 22.40 -7.44 -9.28
C GLY A 64 21.55 -6.27 -8.82
N PHE A 65 21.87 -5.04 -9.23
CA PHE A 65 21.02 -3.88 -9.02
C PHE A 65 19.91 -3.83 -10.08
N SER A 66 18.68 -3.56 -9.67
CA SER A 66 17.58 -3.31 -10.58
C SER A 66 16.81 -2.05 -10.20
N PHE A 67 16.30 -1.37 -11.21
CA PHE A 67 15.57 -0.13 -11.10
C PHE A 67 14.35 -0.18 -12.00
N LYS A 68 13.18 0.13 -11.46
CA LYS A 68 11.94 0.33 -12.23
C LYS A 68 11.32 1.64 -11.80
N ALA A 69 10.87 2.42 -12.76
CA ALA A 69 10.12 3.65 -12.52
C ALA A 69 8.95 3.72 -13.48
N ALA A 70 7.84 4.27 -13.02
CA ALA A 70 6.71 4.63 -13.86
C ALA A 70 6.17 5.97 -13.42
N ALA A 71 5.62 6.75 -14.35
CA ALA A 71 4.92 7.98 -14.04
C ALA A 71 3.94 8.34 -15.14
N GLY A 72 2.92 9.12 -14.82
CA GLY A 72 1.97 9.64 -15.77
C GLY A 72 0.78 10.34 -15.14
N ARG A 73 -0.14 10.75 -16.00
CA ARG A 73 -1.43 11.36 -15.61
C ARG A 73 -2.49 11.15 -16.69
N VAL A 74 -3.72 11.42 -16.35
CA VAL A 74 -4.89 11.36 -17.22
C VAL A 74 -5.38 12.77 -17.52
N PHE A 75 -5.74 13.03 -18.76
CA PHE A 75 -6.42 14.23 -19.22
C PHE A 75 -7.82 13.85 -19.68
N ARG A 76 -8.83 14.44 -19.11
CA ARG A 76 -10.24 14.22 -19.44
C ARG A 76 -10.70 15.26 -20.44
N ILE A 77 -11.62 14.89 -21.29
CA ILE A 77 -12.23 15.78 -22.28
C ILE A 77 -13.58 16.30 -21.77
N GLU A 78 -14.22 15.50 -20.92
CA GLU A 78 -15.51 15.82 -20.30
C GLU A 78 -15.39 15.78 -18.76
N ASP A 79 -16.11 16.68 -18.08
CA ASP A 79 -16.20 16.71 -16.61
C ASP A 79 -16.92 15.47 -16.09
N ILE A 80 -16.26 14.68 -15.27
CA ILE A 80 -16.81 13.49 -14.64
C ILE A 80 -16.76 13.64 -13.12
N THR A 81 -17.91 13.44 -12.49
CA THR A 81 -18.09 13.58 -11.04
C THR A 81 -18.19 12.25 -10.29
N ASP A 82 -17.96 11.12 -10.97
CA ASP A 82 -18.18 9.78 -10.43
C ASP A 82 -17.11 9.30 -9.44
N PHE A 83 -16.03 10.04 -9.30
CA PHE A 83 -14.95 9.73 -8.37
C PHE A 83 -15.05 10.56 -7.08
N SER A 84 -14.52 10.01 -5.98
CA SER A 84 -14.44 10.75 -4.72
C SER A 84 -13.49 11.96 -4.84
N PRO A 85 -13.74 13.07 -4.14
CA PRO A 85 -12.97 14.32 -4.27
C PRO A 85 -11.46 14.17 -4.16
N ASN A 86 -10.98 13.22 -3.36
CA ASN A 86 -9.54 13.00 -3.15
C ASN A 86 -9.02 11.73 -3.84
N SER A 87 -9.73 11.23 -4.86
CA SER A 87 -9.25 10.12 -5.68
C SER A 87 -8.04 10.49 -6.53
N GLY A 88 -7.86 11.78 -6.83
CA GLY A 88 -6.91 12.29 -7.81
C GLY A 88 -7.41 12.18 -9.25
N LEU A 89 -8.73 11.92 -9.44
CA LEU A 89 -9.36 11.67 -10.75
C LEU A 89 -10.55 12.60 -11.05
N VAL A 90 -10.84 13.58 -10.20
CA VAL A 90 -12.10 14.38 -10.27
C VAL A 90 -12.02 15.50 -11.29
N ASP A 91 -10.84 16.10 -11.46
CA ASP A 91 -10.66 17.25 -12.35
C ASP A 91 -10.40 16.83 -13.80
N ASP A 92 -10.43 17.79 -14.75
CA ASP A 92 -10.08 17.59 -16.16
C ASP A 92 -8.70 16.96 -16.33
N GLU A 93 -7.81 17.28 -15.41
CA GLU A 93 -6.49 16.69 -15.32
C GLU A 93 -6.36 15.91 -13.99
N SER A 94 -6.06 14.63 -14.05
CA SER A 94 -5.81 13.85 -12.83
C SER A 94 -4.57 14.36 -12.09
N SER A 95 -4.45 14.01 -10.82
CA SER A 95 -3.18 14.09 -10.11
C SER A 95 -2.06 13.36 -10.88
N TYR A 96 -0.81 13.76 -10.69
CA TYR A 96 0.34 13.00 -11.18
C TYR A 96 0.54 11.75 -10.33
N VAL A 97 0.79 10.63 -10.96
CA VAL A 97 1.18 9.40 -10.26
C VAL A 97 2.59 8.99 -10.67
N ALA A 98 3.36 8.50 -9.69
CA ALA A 98 4.69 8.00 -9.93
C ALA A 98 4.98 6.78 -9.04
N SER A 99 5.82 5.87 -9.51
CA SER A 99 6.35 4.77 -8.70
C SER A 99 7.83 4.58 -8.98
N LEU A 100 8.53 4.10 -7.95
CA LEU A 100 9.94 3.77 -8.02
C LEU A 100 10.20 2.49 -7.22
N ASP A 101 10.71 1.46 -7.92
CA ASP A 101 11.16 0.22 -7.31
C ASP A 101 12.66 0.09 -7.55
N VAL A 102 13.38 -0.11 -6.47
CA VAL A 102 14.83 -0.33 -6.48
C VAL A 102 15.11 -1.62 -5.72
N SER A 103 15.85 -2.53 -6.32
CA SER A 103 16.31 -3.72 -5.61
C SER A 103 17.79 -3.97 -5.85
N TYR A 104 18.43 -4.54 -4.87
CA TYR A 104 19.81 -4.96 -4.97
C TYR A 104 19.94 -6.43 -4.58
N ARG A 105 20.16 -7.28 -5.60
CA ARG A 105 20.13 -8.73 -5.47
C ARG A 105 18.82 -9.20 -4.83
N ASP A 106 18.88 -10.14 -3.91
CA ASP A 106 17.78 -10.71 -3.14
C ASP A 106 17.69 -10.20 -1.70
N TRP A 107 18.61 -9.31 -1.31
CA TRP A 107 18.70 -8.91 0.09
C TRP A 107 18.21 -7.49 0.41
N ALA A 108 17.97 -6.62 -0.57
CA ALA A 108 17.44 -5.28 -0.31
C ALA A 108 16.48 -4.84 -1.41
N GLU A 109 15.34 -4.28 -1.01
CA GLU A 109 14.33 -3.74 -1.92
C GLU A 109 13.68 -2.50 -1.32
N VAL A 110 13.44 -1.50 -2.15
CA VAL A 110 12.61 -0.33 -1.85
C VAL A 110 11.56 -0.21 -2.94
N ARG A 111 10.30 -0.19 -2.54
CA ARG A 111 9.15 0.13 -3.41
C ARG A 111 8.51 1.40 -2.93
N SER A 112 8.17 2.27 -3.84
CA SER A 112 7.45 3.49 -3.51
C SER A 112 6.41 3.84 -4.57
N SER A 113 5.27 4.35 -4.11
CA SER A 113 4.19 4.88 -4.93
C SER A 113 3.81 6.26 -4.41
N TRP A 114 3.56 7.18 -5.31
CA TRP A 114 3.32 8.58 -5.01
C TRP A 114 2.19 9.13 -5.84
N ARG A 115 1.40 10.01 -5.25
CA ARG A 115 0.45 10.86 -5.94
C ARG A 115 0.69 12.31 -5.57
N PHE A 116 0.72 13.18 -6.58
CA PHE A 116 1.01 14.60 -6.45
C PHE A 116 -0.12 15.40 -7.08
N SER A 117 -0.47 16.51 -6.45
CA SER A 117 -1.34 17.54 -7.02
C SER A 117 -0.65 18.31 -8.16
N ASP A 118 -1.36 19.23 -8.79
CA ASP A 118 -0.83 20.06 -9.90
C ASP A 118 0.32 20.96 -9.49
N ASP A 119 0.35 21.42 -8.25
CA ASP A 119 1.45 22.20 -7.66
C ASP A 119 2.58 21.31 -7.09
N LEU A 120 2.55 20.02 -7.39
CA LEU A 120 3.48 19.00 -6.91
C LEU A 120 3.46 18.78 -5.38
N GLY A 121 2.39 19.17 -4.72
CA GLY A 121 2.12 18.78 -3.34
C GLY A 121 1.90 17.27 -3.24
N ILE A 122 2.40 16.63 -2.18
CA ILE A 122 2.19 15.20 -1.96
C ILE A 122 0.79 14.98 -1.40
N GLU A 123 -0.08 14.31 -2.15
CA GLU A 123 -1.41 13.88 -1.71
C GLU A 123 -1.35 12.49 -1.06
N ARG A 124 -0.51 11.62 -1.60
CA ARG A 124 -0.30 10.26 -1.08
C ARG A 124 1.14 9.80 -1.30
N ALA A 125 1.66 9.06 -0.35
CA ALA A 125 2.93 8.36 -0.46
C ALA A 125 2.86 7.03 0.29
N ASP A 126 3.25 5.96 -0.40
CA ASP A 126 3.42 4.62 0.15
C ASP A 126 4.86 4.18 -0.13
N ILE A 127 5.65 3.93 0.90
CA ILE A 127 7.04 3.49 0.76
C ILE A 127 7.26 2.26 1.62
N LEU A 128 7.79 1.21 1.03
CA LEU A 128 8.23 0.00 1.71
C LEU A 128 9.70 -0.26 1.40
N ALA A 129 10.51 -0.32 2.43
CA ALA A 129 11.90 -0.75 2.34
C ALA A 129 12.08 -2.06 3.12
N THR A 130 12.71 -3.04 2.51
CA THR A 130 13.02 -4.33 3.13
C THR A 130 14.49 -4.67 2.94
N ALA A 131 15.11 -5.28 3.93
CA ALA A 131 16.44 -5.86 3.79
C ALA A 131 16.51 -7.16 4.59
N SER A 132 17.14 -8.17 3.97
CA SER A 132 17.34 -9.50 4.55
C SER A 132 18.78 -9.93 4.33
N TYR A 133 19.50 -10.06 5.39
CA TYR A 133 20.88 -10.54 5.41
C TYR A 133 21.05 -11.48 6.60
N ASP A 134 21.22 -12.75 6.29
CA ASP A 134 21.26 -13.80 7.32
C ASP A 134 22.23 -13.46 8.46
N PRO A 135 21.81 -13.52 9.74
CA PRO A 135 20.51 -14.02 10.23
C PRO A 135 19.41 -12.93 10.42
N PHE A 136 19.59 -11.73 9.86
CA PHE A 136 18.72 -10.56 10.10
C PHE A 136 17.76 -10.31 8.95
N ASN A 137 16.56 -9.86 9.28
CA ASN A 137 15.63 -9.21 8.36
C ASN A 137 15.10 -7.92 9.00
N VAL A 138 14.93 -6.88 8.22
CA VAL A 138 14.37 -5.59 8.66
C VAL A 138 13.45 -5.03 7.60
N TYR A 139 12.46 -4.26 8.03
CA TYR A 139 11.62 -3.49 7.13
C TYR A 139 11.24 -2.14 7.73
N ALA A 140 11.01 -1.18 6.85
CA ALA A 140 10.44 0.11 7.16
C ALA A 140 9.31 0.40 6.18
N SER A 141 8.13 0.80 6.68
CA SER A 141 7.00 1.21 5.86
C SER A 141 6.57 2.61 6.27
N TYR A 142 6.53 3.52 5.32
CA TYR A 142 6.02 4.85 5.48
C TYR A 142 4.75 5.01 4.66
N PHE A 143 3.72 5.58 5.27
CA PHE A 143 2.44 5.87 4.66
C PHE A 143 2.06 7.33 4.95
N PHE A 144 1.71 8.05 3.89
CA PHE A 144 1.13 9.39 3.99
C PHE A 144 -0.12 9.45 3.11
N VAL A 145 -1.16 10.08 3.63
CA VAL A 145 -2.34 10.48 2.86
C VAL A 145 -2.86 11.81 3.38
N GLU A 146 -3.18 12.69 2.46
CA GLU A 146 -3.85 13.94 2.77
C GLU A 146 -5.26 13.69 3.29
N LYS A 147 -5.77 14.61 4.11
CA LYS A 147 -7.14 14.54 4.66
C LYS A 147 -8.18 14.36 3.56
N ASP A 148 -9.14 13.50 3.81
CA ASP A 148 -10.29 13.29 2.95
C ASP A 148 -11.57 13.27 3.79
N ALA A 149 -12.40 14.30 3.60
CA ALA A 149 -13.67 14.41 4.31
C ALA A 149 -14.70 13.36 3.83
N ALA A 150 -14.58 12.87 2.59
CA ALA A 150 -15.51 11.89 2.02
C ALA A 150 -15.36 10.49 2.65
N ILE A 151 -14.16 10.15 3.12
CA ILE A 151 -13.90 8.86 3.79
C ILE A 151 -13.78 8.99 5.31
N ALA A 152 -14.35 10.05 5.91
CA ALA A 152 -14.26 10.32 7.35
C ALA A 152 -12.83 10.42 7.89
N SER A 153 -11.87 10.87 7.06
CA SER A 153 -10.49 11.18 7.46
C SER A 153 -10.28 12.70 7.49
N PRO A 154 -10.68 13.39 8.56
CA PRO A 154 -10.69 14.85 8.62
C PRO A 154 -9.30 15.49 8.75
N VAL A 155 -8.26 14.68 8.93
CA VAL A 155 -6.87 15.11 9.12
C VAL A 155 -5.94 14.27 8.25
N ASN A 156 -4.81 14.86 7.88
CA ASN A 156 -3.74 14.12 7.22
C ASN A 156 -3.29 12.95 8.10
N ARG A 157 -2.89 11.86 7.47
CA ARG A 157 -2.31 10.70 8.15
C ARG A 157 -0.87 10.53 7.70
N SER A 158 0.03 10.36 8.65
CA SER A 158 1.43 10.09 8.38
C SER A 158 1.93 9.06 9.39
N GLU A 159 2.21 7.85 8.92
CA GLU A 159 2.55 6.73 9.79
C GLU A 159 3.88 6.10 9.34
N LEU A 160 4.74 5.80 10.31
CA LEU A 160 5.97 5.04 10.12
C LEU A 160 5.88 3.73 10.89
N THR A 161 6.05 2.61 10.19
CA THR A 161 6.21 1.29 10.80
C THR A 161 7.64 0.81 10.59
N LEU A 162 8.28 0.42 11.66
CA LEU A 162 9.59 -0.23 11.64
C LEU A 162 9.44 -1.63 12.24
N GLY A 163 10.13 -2.60 11.67
CA GLY A 163 10.16 -3.93 12.23
C GLY A 163 11.34 -4.73 11.71
N GLY A 164 11.57 -5.85 12.35
CA GLY A 164 12.62 -6.75 11.96
C GLY A 164 12.66 -8.00 12.83
N GLY A 165 13.53 -8.92 12.43
CA GLY A 165 13.73 -10.17 13.13
C GLY A 165 15.16 -10.65 13.01
N VAL A 166 15.50 -11.59 13.87
CA VAL A 166 16.78 -12.28 13.88
C VAL A 166 16.55 -13.77 14.11
N GLN A 167 17.17 -14.61 13.28
CA GLN A 167 17.26 -16.05 13.51
C GLN A 167 18.40 -16.29 14.50
N LEU A 168 18.10 -16.75 15.71
CA LEU A 168 19.08 -16.99 16.78
C LEU A 168 19.83 -18.30 16.56
N ASP A 169 19.07 -19.33 16.15
CA ASP A 169 19.60 -20.64 15.76
C ASP A 169 18.61 -21.33 14.80
N ARG A 170 18.76 -22.63 14.54
CA ARG A 170 17.90 -23.39 13.60
C ARG A 170 16.42 -23.39 13.99
N ASN A 171 16.10 -23.20 15.25
CA ASN A 171 14.77 -23.38 15.80
C ASN A 171 14.19 -22.07 16.37
N TRP A 172 15.03 -21.17 16.87
CA TRP A 172 14.62 -19.96 17.57
C TRP A 172 14.78 -18.71 16.72
N SER A 173 13.75 -17.90 16.73
CA SER A 173 13.78 -16.57 16.14
C SER A 173 13.09 -15.54 17.03
N VAL A 174 13.52 -14.28 16.94
CA VAL A 174 12.90 -13.14 17.60
C VAL A 174 12.53 -12.10 16.54
N SER A 175 11.33 -11.55 16.63
CA SER A 175 10.93 -10.40 15.81
C SER A 175 10.25 -9.33 16.65
N ALA A 176 10.37 -8.09 16.23
CA ALA A 176 9.69 -6.95 16.84
C ALA A 176 9.27 -5.94 15.78
N ASN A 177 8.19 -5.21 16.07
CA ASN A 177 7.75 -4.10 15.24
C ASN A 177 7.13 -2.99 16.07
N ALA A 178 7.18 -1.76 15.54
CA ALA A 178 6.51 -0.61 16.12
C ALA A 178 5.95 0.28 15.02
N ARG A 179 4.76 0.85 15.25
CA ARG A 179 4.12 1.83 14.38
C ARG A 179 3.92 3.13 15.15
N ARG A 180 4.32 4.24 14.53
CA ARG A 180 4.22 5.59 15.06
C ARG A 180 3.40 6.47 14.12
N ASP A 181 2.49 7.24 14.67
CA ASP A 181 1.84 8.37 14.03
C ASP A 181 2.80 9.58 14.13
N LEU A 182 3.24 10.10 12.98
CA LEU A 182 4.21 11.19 12.91
C LEU A 182 3.57 12.57 13.07
N ILE A 183 2.26 12.69 12.82
CA ILE A 183 1.51 13.93 13.02
C ILE A 183 1.15 14.10 14.49
N ALA A 184 0.57 13.07 15.10
CA ALA A 184 0.22 13.07 16.51
C ALA A 184 1.43 12.82 17.43
N ASP A 185 2.59 12.56 16.87
CA ASP A 185 3.87 12.32 17.56
C ASP A 185 3.80 11.25 18.65
N ARG A 186 3.08 10.15 18.38
CA ARG A 186 2.85 9.06 19.35
C ARG A 186 2.94 7.68 18.72
N PHE A 187 3.32 6.70 19.52
CA PHE A 187 3.21 5.31 19.11
C PHE A 187 1.74 4.89 18.98
N VAL A 188 1.43 4.11 17.95
CA VAL A 188 0.13 3.49 17.72
C VAL A 188 0.13 2.06 18.26
N THR A 189 1.13 1.27 17.86
CA THR A 189 1.31 -0.10 18.33
C THR A 189 2.79 -0.44 18.43
N ALA A 190 3.14 -1.35 19.34
CA ALA A 190 4.42 -2.04 19.34
C ALA A 190 4.20 -3.51 19.73
N GLY A 191 5.06 -4.40 19.23
CA GLY A 191 4.96 -5.81 19.55
C GLY A 191 6.28 -6.53 19.37
N ALA A 192 6.42 -7.66 20.06
CA ALA A 192 7.53 -8.58 19.92
C ALA A 192 7.02 -10.03 19.98
N VAL A 193 7.72 -10.90 19.28
CA VAL A 193 7.42 -12.34 19.21
C VAL A 193 8.72 -13.11 19.36
N LEU A 194 8.71 -14.09 20.26
CA LEU A 194 9.72 -15.15 20.34
C LEU A 194 9.11 -16.41 19.77
N SER A 195 9.70 -16.96 18.73
CA SER A 195 9.22 -18.13 18.03
C SER A 195 10.19 -19.28 18.16
N TYR A 196 9.64 -20.48 18.38
CA TYR A 196 10.35 -21.75 18.29
C TYR A 196 9.63 -22.65 17.29
N VAL A 197 10.40 -23.27 16.39
CA VAL A 197 9.87 -24.21 15.41
C VAL A 197 10.83 -25.37 15.25
N ASN A 198 10.29 -26.62 15.30
CA ASN A 198 11.00 -27.82 14.91
C ASN A 198 10.13 -28.66 13.97
N GLU A 199 10.55 -29.87 13.62
CA GLU A 199 9.85 -30.75 12.69
C GLU A 199 8.44 -31.18 13.15
N CYS A 200 8.18 -31.18 14.46
CA CYS A 200 6.93 -31.68 15.04
C CYS A 200 6.03 -30.59 15.59
N ALA A 201 6.58 -29.49 16.05
CA ALA A 201 5.83 -28.45 16.73
C ALA A 201 6.44 -27.06 16.56
N GLY A 202 5.61 -26.05 16.68
CA GLY A 202 6.01 -24.67 16.79
C GLY A 202 5.25 -23.98 17.92
N PHE A 203 5.88 -23.02 18.57
CA PHE A 203 5.20 -22.11 19.49
C PHE A 203 5.73 -20.69 19.37
N ASP A 204 4.82 -19.73 19.57
CA ASP A 204 5.13 -18.32 19.59
C ASP A 204 4.67 -17.75 20.92
N VAL A 205 5.57 -17.07 21.63
CA VAL A 205 5.23 -16.20 22.76
C VAL A 205 5.26 -14.77 22.26
N TYR A 206 4.16 -14.05 22.42
CA TYR A 206 4.08 -12.68 21.93
C TYR A 206 3.58 -11.71 22.99
N ALA A 207 4.07 -10.47 22.88
CA ALA A 207 3.59 -9.31 23.57
C ALA A 207 3.25 -8.22 22.56
N LYS A 208 2.07 -7.61 22.69
CA LYS A 208 1.63 -6.50 21.83
C LYS A 208 1.00 -5.41 22.69
N ARG A 209 1.40 -4.18 22.49
CA ARG A 209 0.80 -3.00 23.11
C ARG A 209 0.16 -2.10 22.06
N ARG A 210 -1.06 -1.68 22.31
CA ARG A 210 -1.75 -0.58 21.65
C ARG A 210 -1.67 0.63 22.56
N PHE A 211 -1.21 1.76 22.01
CA PHE A 211 -1.03 3.02 22.73
C PHE A 211 -2.13 4.05 22.42
N THR A 212 -3.08 3.69 21.55
CA THR A 212 -4.16 4.59 21.11
C THR A 212 -5.50 4.01 21.49
N GLU A 213 -6.42 4.89 21.88
CA GLU A 213 -7.82 4.56 22.11
C GLU A 213 -8.66 4.89 20.87
N SER A 214 -9.66 4.07 20.63
CA SER A 214 -10.78 4.35 19.72
C SER A 214 -12.09 3.96 20.41
N VAL A 215 -13.22 4.41 19.88
CA VAL A 215 -14.56 4.10 20.42
C VAL A 215 -14.78 2.60 20.59
N SER A 216 -14.14 1.77 19.77
CA SER A 216 -14.29 0.31 19.78
C SER A 216 -13.08 -0.46 20.35
N ALA A 217 -11.97 0.23 20.71
CA ALA A 217 -10.74 -0.44 21.10
C ALA A 217 -9.87 0.41 22.03
N PRO A 218 -9.89 0.14 23.36
CA PRO A 218 -9.09 0.86 24.33
C PRO A 218 -7.59 0.57 24.21
N GLU A 219 -6.77 1.38 24.88
CA GLU A 219 -5.36 1.01 25.13
C GLU A 219 -5.30 -0.36 25.80
N ALA A 220 -4.41 -1.21 25.34
CA ALA A 220 -4.29 -2.56 25.86
C ALA A 220 -2.88 -3.12 25.68
N THR A 221 -2.47 -3.91 26.65
CA THR A 221 -1.31 -4.80 26.50
C THR A 221 -1.80 -6.23 26.50
N THR A 222 -1.44 -6.97 25.45
CA THR A 222 -1.84 -8.35 25.24
C THR A 222 -0.59 -9.23 25.27
N PHE A 223 -0.64 -10.28 26.03
CA PHE A 223 0.33 -11.38 26.01
C PHE A 223 -0.37 -12.62 25.52
N GLY A 224 0.32 -13.45 24.76
CA GLY A 224 -0.25 -14.69 24.30
C GLY A 224 0.78 -15.74 23.93
N LEU A 225 0.27 -16.98 23.88
CA LEU A 225 0.99 -18.17 23.44
C LEU A 225 0.19 -18.80 22.31
N ARG A 226 0.86 -19.09 21.19
CA ARG A 226 0.31 -19.87 20.10
C ARG A 226 1.12 -21.16 19.97
N VAL A 227 0.42 -22.30 19.92
CA VAL A 227 1.05 -23.61 19.69
C VAL A 227 0.54 -24.17 18.36
N ARG A 228 1.45 -24.68 17.57
CA ARG A 228 1.17 -25.37 16.28
C ARG A 228 1.76 -26.77 16.37
N LEU A 229 0.99 -27.78 16.04
CA LEU A 229 1.46 -29.17 15.94
C LEU A 229 1.50 -29.53 14.46
N PHE A 230 2.62 -30.02 14.00
CA PHE A 230 2.79 -30.49 12.63
C PHE A 230 2.54 -31.99 12.61
N GLY A 231 1.52 -32.45 11.86
CA GLY A 231 1.23 -33.89 11.71
C GLY A 231 2.34 -34.57 10.92
N ALA A 232 2.65 -35.82 11.27
CA ALA A 232 3.61 -36.66 10.56
C ALA A 232 3.10 -37.15 9.18
N GLY A 233 2.46 -36.29 8.40
CA GLY A 233 1.82 -36.63 7.12
C GLY A 233 1.85 -35.52 6.07
N GLY A 234 2.67 -34.48 6.22
CA GLY A 234 2.80 -33.37 5.30
C GLY A 234 4.07 -33.42 4.46
N GLY A 235 4.35 -34.53 3.82
CA GLY A 235 5.23 -34.57 2.68
C GLY A 235 4.38 -34.40 1.41
N ASP A 236 4.85 -33.52 0.50
CA ASP A 236 4.38 -33.31 -0.87
C ASP A 236 3.04 -32.54 -1.07
N GLN A 237 3.16 -31.23 -1.22
CA GLN A 237 2.60 -30.53 -2.39
C GLN A 237 3.37 -29.24 -2.63
#